data_9d500a1150a9f1910794a3900e355e84
#
_entry.id   9d500a1150a9f1910794a3900e355e84
#
_cell.length_a   1.000
_cell.length_b   1.000
_cell.length_c   1.000
_cell.angle_alpha   90.00
_cell.angle_beta   90.00
_cell.angle_gamma   90.00
#
_symmetry.space_group_name_H-M   'P 1'
#
loop_
_entity.id
_entity.type
_entity.pdbx_description
1 polymer ?
#
loop_
_entity_poly.entity_id
_entity_poly.type
_entity_poly.pdbx_seq_one_letter_code
_entity_poly.pdbx_strand_id
1 'polypeptide(L)'
;MIKFEDIKNNAQINTYIKKADETLEAICFTEHSFAHATKVSSDAAYILETLGYDERSINLAKIAGYMHDIGNVINRNNHSQSGAILAFRLLDHMNMDPDDIADIISAIGNHDEGNGNPVNAIAAALIIADKSDVRQSRVREKVEYTDIHDRVNYSVKKRELKINNDHTIIKLKLEIDTKVSSVMDYFEIFLTRMLMCKSAAAKLNIKFKLIINEQTLIWEIYNFFTIHLLLLHHLSLQIIYN
;
A
#
# COMPACT_ATOMS: atom_id res chain seq x y z
N MET A 1 11.05 -20.54 12.57
CA MET A 1 10.50 -19.42 11.77
C MET A 1 11.65 -18.56 11.27
N ILE A 2 11.74 -18.36 9.95
CA ILE A 2 12.70 -17.44 9.33
C ILE A 2 12.33 -16.01 9.75
N LYS A 3 13.33 -15.23 10.14
CA LYS A 3 13.13 -13.85 10.59
C LYS A 3 13.38 -12.86 9.46
N PHE A 4 12.80 -11.69 9.58
CA PHE A 4 13.01 -10.59 8.64
C PHE A 4 14.50 -10.27 8.40
N GLU A 5 15.33 -10.35 9.43
CA GLU A 5 16.77 -10.09 9.30
C GLU A 5 17.48 -11.12 8.38
N ASP A 6 17.01 -12.36 8.34
CA ASP A 6 17.52 -13.39 7.41
C ASP A 6 17.24 -13.02 5.95
N ILE A 7 16.04 -12.47 5.69
CA ILE A 7 15.62 -11.99 4.38
C ILE A 7 16.41 -10.73 3.98
N LYS A 8 16.49 -9.77 4.88
CA LYS A 8 17.16 -8.48 4.65
C LYS A 8 18.66 -8.65 4.34
N ASN A 9 19.29 -9.66 4.94
CA ASN A 9 20.71 -9.95 4.74
C ASN A 9 20.95 -10.99 3.61
N ASN A 10 19.90 -11.47 2.93
CA ASN A 10 20.05 -12.43 1.85
C ASN A 10 20.55 -11.77 0.57
N ALA A 11 21.75 -12.14 0.12
CA ALA A 11 22.40 -11.54 -1.05
C ALA A 11 21.61 -11.73 -2.37
N GLN A 12 20.93 -12.89 -2.51
CA GLN A 12 20.14 -13.18 -3.71
C GLN A 12 18.88 -12.31 -3.77
N ILE A 13 18.15 -12.18 -2.67
CA ILE A 13 16.96 -11.31 -2.55
C ILE A 13 17.37 -9.87 -2.85
N ASN A 14 18.44 -9.37 -2.23
CA ASN A 14 18.93 -8.02 -2.42
C ASN A 14 19.36 -7.75 -3.86
N THR A 15 19.95 -8.75 -4.53
CA THR A 15 20.30 -8.63 -5.96
C THR A 15 19.04 -8.43 -6.81
N TYR A 16 17.97 -9.18 -6.54
CA TYR A 16 16.74 -9.03 -7.34
C TYR A 16 15.99 -7.73 -7.05
N ILE A 17 15.95 -7.27 -5.80
CA ILE A 17 15.37 -5.94 -5.46
C ILE A 17 16.14 -4.84 -6.19
N LYS A 18 17.48 -4.88 -6.16
CA LYS A 18 18.31 -3.92 -6.90
C LYS A 18 18.03 -3.94 -8.40
N LYS A 19 17.94 -5.14 -8.99
CA LYS A 19 17.67 -5.29 -10.44
C LYS A 19 16.24 -4.87 -10.80
N ALA A 20 15.26 -5.07 -9.92
CA ALA A 20 13.91 -4.56 -10.11
C ALA A 20 13.89 -3.03 -10.18
N ASP A 21 14.62 -2.34 -9.28
CA ASP A 21 14.71 -0.89 -9.29
C ASP A 21 15.46 -0.36 -10.55
N GLU A 22 16.55 -1.02 -10.97
CA GLU A 22 17.26 -0.71 -12.23
C GLU A 22 16.34 -0.88 -13.46
N THR A 23 15.47 -1.88 -13.48
CA THR A 23 14.48 -2.10 -14.54
C THR A 23 13.47 -0.97 -14.60
N LEU A 24 12.94 -0.54 -13.43
CA LEU A 24 12.01 0.57 -13.35
C LEU A 24 12.66 1.91 -13.70
N GLU A 25 13.92 2.13 -13.35
CA GLU A 25 14.69 3.30 -13.76
C GLU A 25 14.82 3.39 -15.28
N ALA A 26 15.11 2.27 -15.95
CA ALA A 26 15.25 2.20 -17.41
C ALA A 26 13.98 2.59 -18.17
N ILE A 27 12.80 2.48 -17.52
CA ILE A 27 11.49 2.87 -18.08
C ILE A 27 10.89 4.10 -17.40
N CYS A 28 11.75 4.92 -16.76
CA CYS A 28 11.42 6.22 -16.16
C CYS A 28 10.37 6.17 -15.04
N PHE A 29 10.28 5.08 -14.27
CA PHE A 29 9.45 5.03 -13.06
C PHE A 29 10.18 5.62 -11.85
N THR A 30 9.40 6.08 -10.87
CA THR A 30 9.89 6.52 -9.56
C THR A 30 10.72 5.46 -8.85
N GLU A 31 11.47 5.84 -7.83
CA GLU A 31 12.35 4.97 -7.06
C GLU A 31 11.54 3.85 -6.35
N HIS A 32 11.99 2.59 -6.54
CA HIS A 32 11.51 1.37 -5.90
C HIS A 32 12.67 0.57 -5.29
N SER A 33 13.67 1.29 -4.77
CA SER A 33 14.90 0.73 -4.20
C SER A 33 14.69 0.18 -2.79
N PHE A 34 15.81 -0.14 -2.15
CA PHE A 34 15.85 -0.54 -0.73
C PHE A 34 15.22 0.49 0.22
N ALA A 35 15.21 1.79 -0.15
CA ALA A 35 14.60 2.82 0.68
C ALA A 35 13.07 2.65 0.71
N HIS A 36 12.43 2.42 -0.44
CA HIS A 36 11.01 2.08 -0.53
C HIS A 36 10.70 0.75 0.15
N ALA A 37 11.41 -0.33 -0.23
CA ALA A 37 11.19 -1.67 0.33
C ALA A 37 11.29 -1.68 1.87
N THR A 38 12.31 -1.01 2.44
CA THR A 38 12.48 -0.90 3.90
C THR A 38 11.36 -0.07 4.54
N LYS A 39 10.95 1.02 3.90
CA LYS A 39 9.86 1.86 4.40
C LYS A 39 8.54 1.10 4.44
N VAL A 40 8.19 0.41 3.35
CA VAL A 40 6.97 -0.41 3.26
C VAL A 40 7.00 -1.54 4.29
N SER A 41 8.12 -2.24 4.43
CA SER A 41 8.33 -3.27 5.45
C SER A 41 8.09 -2.73 6.87
N SER A 42 8.66 -1.57 7.19
CA SER A 42 8.53 -0.95 8.51
C SER A 42 7.11 -0.47 8.79
N ASP A 43 6.45 0.14 7.81
CA ASP A 43 5.08 0.63 7.96
C ASP A 43 4.07 -0.51 8.07
N ALA A 44 4.23 -1.61 7.30
CA ALA A 44 3.38 -2.79 7.41
C ALA A 44 3.50 -3.44 8.80
N ALA A 45 4.71 -3.55 9.31
CA ALA A 45 4.95 -4.03 10.68
C ALA A 45 4.31 -3.10 11.73
N TYR A 46 4.54 -1.80 11.63
CA TYR A 46 3.95 -0.79 12.51
C TYR A 46 2.43 -0.90 12.60
N ILE A 47 1.76 -1.12 11.46
CA ILE A 47 0.30 -1.26 11.41
C ILE A 47 -0.14 -2.48 12.23
N LEU A 48 0.43 -3.66 11.99
CA LEU A 48 0.03 -4.88 12.68
C LEU A 48 0.43 -4.86 14.16
N GLU A 49 1.62 -4.36 14.49
CA GLU A 49 2.10 -4.21 15.87
C GLU A 49 1.18 -3.30 16.68
N THR A 50 0.83 -2.11 16.13
CA THR A 50 -0.06 -1.16 16.79
C THR A 50 -1.46 -1.74 17.00
N LEU A 51 -1.94 -2.59 16.08
CA LEU A 51 -3.25 -3.25 16.19
C LEU A 51 -3.23 -4.51 17.05
N GLY A 52 -2.09 -4.89 17.64
CA GLY A 52 -1.96 -6.00 18.58
C GLY A 52 -1.92 -7.38 17.93
N TYR A 53 -1.47 -7.48 16.67
CA TYR A 53 -1.23 -8.77 16.03
C TYR A 53 -0.01 -9.46 16.62
N ASP A 54 0.05 -10.78 16.46
CA ASP A 54 1.16 -11.60 16.97
C ASP A 54 2.48 -11.36 16.25
N GLU A 55 3.60 -11.76 16.88
CA GLU A 55 4.95 -11.58 16.33
C GLU A 55 5.15 -12.28 14.99
N ARG A 56 4.46 -13.44 14.75
CA ARG A 56 4.50 -14.14 13.47
C ARG A 56 3.93 -13.24 12.36
N SER A 57 2.73 -12.72 12.53
CA SER A 57 2.05 -11.85 11.56
C SER A 57 2.86 -10.59 11.27
N ILE A 58 3.45 -9.96 12.30
CA ILE A 58 4.32 -8.78 12.17
C ILE A 58 5.57 -9.11 11.35
N ASN A 59 6.23 -10.25 11.63
CA ASN A 59 7.40 -10.70 10.88
C ASN A 59 7.09 -10.98 9.41
N LEU A 60 5.95 -11.67 9.13
CA LEU A 60 5.53 -11.95 7.75
C LEU A 60 5.18 -10.66 6.99
N ALA A 61 4.56 -9.68 7.64
CA ALA A 61 4.31 -8.37 7.04
C ALA A 61 5.59 -7.61 6.69
N LYS A 62 6.63 -7.69 7.54
CA LYS A 62 7.96 -7.14 7.23
C LYS A 62 8.55 -7.78 5.98
N ILE A 63 8.49 -9.10 5.90
CA ILE A 63 9.04 -9.88 4.77
C ILE A 63 8.27 -9.55 3.49
N ALA A 64 6.94 -9.60 3.53
CA ALA A 64 6.10 -9.26 2.39
C ALA A 64 6.37 -7.83 1.90
N GLY A 65 6.45 -6.85 2.82
CA GLY A 65 6.74 -5.46 2.49
C GLY A 65 8.13 -5.25 1.87
N TYR A 66 9.13 -6.02 2.29
CA TYR A 66 10.48 -5.92 1.73
C TYR A 66 10.60 -6.53 0.33
N MET A 67 9.81 -7.56 0.04
CA MET A 67 9.89 -8.32 -1.21
C MET A 67 8.79 -7.97 -2.23
N HIS A 68 7.81 -7.13 -1.89
CA HIS A 68 6.58 -6.96 -2.68
C HIS A 68 6.82 -6.59 -4.14
N ASP A 69 7.82 -5.76 -4.41
CA ASP A 69 8.14 -5.23 -5.72
C ASP A 69 9.19 -6.03 -6.52
N ILE A 70 9.67 -7.17 -5.96
CA ILE A 70 10.72 -7.98 -6.57
C ILE A 70 10.39 -8.45 -8.00
N GLY A 71 9.10 -8.56 -8.33
CA GLY A 71 8.60 -8.96 -9.65
C GLY A 71 8.88 -7.95 -10.76
N ASN A 72 9.17 -6.68 -10.41
CA ASN A 72 9.57 -5.66 -11.39
C ASN A 72 10.88 -6.02 -12.11
N VAL A 73 11.68 -6.96 -11.60
CA VAL A 73 12.84 -7.50 -12.32
C VAL A 73 12.45 -8.21 -13.61
N ILE A 74 11.22 -8.70 -13.71
CA ILE A 74 10.69 -9.38 -14.91
C ILE A 74 9.95 -8.37 -15.78
N ASN A 75 8.95 -7.69 -15.23
CA ASN A 75 8.15 -6.68 -15.92
C ASN A 75 7.31 -5.88 -14.93
N ARG A 76 7.04 -4.61 -15.24
CA ARG A 76 6.11 -3.79 -14.44
C ARG A 76 4.69 -4.33 -14.47
N ASN A 77 4.22 -4.77 -15.63
CA ASN A 77 2.90 -5.38 -15.75
C ASN A 77 2.88 -6.73 -15.04
N ASN A 78 1.87 -6.93 -14.18
CA ASN A 78 1.73 -8.13 -13.35
C ASN A 78 2.92 -8.41 -12.41
N HIS A 79 3.66 -7.35 -11.99
CA HIS A 79 4.80 -7.48 -11.09
C HIS A 79 4.41 -8.11 -9.73
N SER A 80 3.19 -7.89 -9.25
CA SER A 80 2.68 -8.54 -8.03
C SER A 80 2.58 -10.06 -8.19
N GLN A 81 2.12 -10.54 -9.34
CA GLN A 81 1.98 -11.97 -9.61
C GLN A 81 3.37 -12.63 -9.82
N SER A 82 4.22 -12.04 -10.65
CA SER A 82 5.59 -12.53 -10.84
C SER A 82 6.42 -12.41 -9.55
N GLY A 83 6.21 -11.36 -8.77
CA GLY A 83 6.83 -11.16 -7.47
C GLY A 83 6.44 -12.24 -6.45
N ALA A 84 5.17 -12.62 -6.40
CA ALA A 84 4.69 -13.70 -5.54
C ALA A 84 5.36 -15.04 -5.89
N ILE A 85 5.51 -15.36 -7.19
CA ILE A 85 6.16 -16.58 -7.65
C ILE A 85 7.67 -16.57 -7.33
N LEU A 86 8.35 -15.42 -7.53
CA LEU A 86 9.77 -15.28 -7.17
C LEU A 86 9.96 -15.39 -5.66
N ALA A 87 9.10 -14.75 -4.87
CA ALA A 87 9.14 -14.83 -3.41
C ALA A 87 8.93 -16.28 -2.93
N PHE A 88 7.94 -17.00 -3.48
CA PHE A 88 7.74 -18.42 -3.21
C PHE A 88 9.04 -19.21 -3.39
N ARG A 89 9.66 -19.11 -4.57
CA ARG A 89 10.88 -19.87 -4.87
C ARG A 89 12.02 -19.54 -3.90
N LEU A 90 12.21 -18.27 -3.56
CA LEU A 90 13.30 -17.84 -2.67
C LEU A 90 13.08 -18.34 -1.23
N LEU A 91 11.84 -18.20 -0.74
CA LEU A 91 11.48 -18.59 0.63
C LEU A 91 11.45 -20.11 0.82
N ASP A 92 10.98 -20.85 -0.18
CA ASP A 92 11.02 -22.33 -0.21
C ASP A 92 12.47 -22.85 -0.18
N HIS A 93 13.36 -22.22 -0.94
CA HIS A 93 14.80 -22.54 -0.92
C HIS A 93 15.47 -22.26 0.44
N MET A 94 14.90 -21.35 1.22
CA MET A 94 15.33 -21.06 2.59
C MET A 94 14.68 -21.98 3.62
N ASN A 95 13.89 -22.97 3.19
CA ASN A 95 13.11 -23.88 4.04
C ASN A 95 12.16 -23.16 5.00
N MET A 96 11.52 -22.08 4.53
CA MET A 96 10.46 -21.42 5.28
C MET A 96 9.23 -22.34 5.34
N ASP A 97 8.48 -22.25 6.44
CA ASP A 97 7.23 -22.98 6.62
C ASP A 97 6.24 -22.69 5.49
N PRO A 98 5.57 -23.68 4.88
CA PRO A 98 4.64 -23.48 3.78
C PRO A 98 3.47 -22.55 4.09
N ASP A 99 2.96 -22.54 5.34
CA ASP A 99 1.88 -21.63 5.75
C ASP A 99 2.38 -20.18 5.81
N ASP A 100 3.63 -19.96 6.27
CA ASP A 100 4.28 -18.65 6.25
C ASP A 100 4.49 -18.16 4.83
N ILE A 101 4.95 -19.04 3.93
CA ILE A 101 5.12 -18.73 2.51
C ILE A 101 3.79 -18.36 1.88
N ALA A 102 2.74 -19.14 2.12
CA ALA A 102 1.41 -18.89 1.56
C ALA A 102 0.86 -17.51 1.97
N ASP A 103 1.02 -17.12 3.22
CA ASP A 103 0.62 -15.79 3.72
C ASP A 103 1.41 -14.67 3.03
N ILE A 104 2.72 -14.81 2.87
CA ILE A 104 3.58 -13.80 2.22
C ILE A 104 3.25 -13.66 0.74
N ILE A 105 3.19 -14.77 -0.02
CA ILE A 105 2.94 -14.72 -1.46
C ILE A 105 1.52 -14.24 -1.78
N SER A 106 0.56 -14.57 -0.92
CA SER A 106 -0.80 -14.06 -1.00
C SER A 106 -0.82 -12.53 -0.82
N ALA A 107 -0.07 -12.01 0.14
CA ALA A 107 0.05 -10.57 0.34
C ALA A 107 0.72 -9.89 -0.86
N ILE A 108 1.85 -10.42 -1.35
CA ILE A 108 2.57 -9.88 -2.51
C ILE A 108 1.69 -9.93 -3.77
N GLY A 109 1.01 -11.06 -4.02
CA GLY A 109 0.16 -11.22 -5.20
C GLY A 109 -1.05 -10.29 -5.24
N ASN A 110 -1.47 -9.76 -4.09
CA ASN A 110 -2.67 -8.94 -3.93
C ASN A 110 -2.40 -7.47 -3.58
N HIS A 111 -1.16 -6.97 -3.71
CA HIS A 111 -0.85 -5.59 -3.32
C HIS A 111 -1.09 -4.55 -4.42
N ASP A 112 -1.14 -4.95 -5.69
CA ASP A 112 -1.23 -4.02 -6.82
C ASP A 112 -2.67 -3.60 -7.15
N GLU A 113 -2.85 -2.36 -7.65
CA GLU A 113 -4.16 -1.73 -7.85
C GLU A 113 -5.03 -2.43 -8.90
N GLY A 114 -4.41 -3.10 -9.88
CA GLY A 114 -5.13 -3.70 -11.01
C GLY A 114 -6.03 -4.87 -10.60
N ASN A 115 -5.55 -5.76 -9.73
CA ASN A 115 -6.22 -7.01 -9.37
C ASN A 115 -6.15 -7.34 -7.87
N GLY A 116 -5.54 -6.46 -7.06
CA GLY A 116 -5.26 -6.73 -5.66
C GLY A 116 -6.48 -6.59 -4.75
N ASN A 117 -6.51 -7.42 -3.71
CA ASN A 117 -7.50 -7.38 -2.65
C ASN A 117 -6.85 -7.65 -1.29
N PRO A 118 -7.32 -7.03 -0.19
CA PRO A 118 -6.80 -7.29 1.16
C PRO A 118 -7.33 -8.64 1.68
N VAL A 119 -6.79 -9.75 1.17
CA VAL A 119 -7.27 -11.12 1.44
C VAL A 119 -7.03 -11.56 2.90
N ASN A 120 -5.96 -11.08 3.53
CA ASN A 120 -5.62 -11.32 4.93
C ASN A 120 -5.04 -10.05 5.58
N ALA A 121 -4.72 -10.11 6.87
CA ALA A 121 -4.19 -8.95 7.60
C ALA A 121 -2.82 -8.49 7.09
N ILE A 122 -1.96 -9.43 6.64
CA ILE A 122 -0.63 -9.14 6.09
C ILE A 122 -0.77 -8.39 4.76
N ALA A 123 -1.64 -8.86 3.86
CA ALA A 123 -1.97 -8.17 2.62
C ALA A 123 -2.54 -6.77 2.87
N ALA A 124 -3.44 -6.62 3.84
CA ALA A 124 -4.02 -5.34 4.19
C ALA A 124 -2.96 -4.34 4.71
N ALA A 125 -2.07 -4.78 5.59
CA ALA A 125 -0.99 -3.95 6.10
C ALA A 125 -0.01 -3.55 4.99
N LEU A 126 0.37 -4.50 4.12
CA LEU A 126 1.21 -4.26 2.95
C LEU A 126 0.59 -3.21 2.00
N ILE A 127 -0.68 -3.37 1.64
CA ILE A 127 -1.40 -2.44 0.78
C ILE A 127 -1.36 -1.01 1.35
N ILE A 128 -1.70 -0.84 2.63
CA ILE A 128 -1.70 0.49 3.24
C ILE A 128 -0.28 1.07 3.27
N ALA A 129 0.71 0.27 3.63
CA ALA A 129 2.10 0.70 3.72
C ALA A 129 2.64 1.17 2.36
N ASP A 130 2.47 0.36 1.31
CA ASP A 130 2.94 0.65 -0.04
C ASP A 130 2.19 1.84 -0.66
N LYS A 131 0.85 1.78 -0.68
CA LYS A 131 0.04 2.80 -1.34
C LYS A 131 0.06 4.17 -0.64
N SER A 132 0.52 4.22 0.61
CA SER A 132 0.75 5.46 1.34
C SER A 132 2.17 6.02 1.20
N ASP A 133 3.12 5.31 0.57
CA ASP A 133 4.51 5.80 0.41
C ASP A 133 4.64 6.81 -0.75
N VAL A 134 4.07 7.98 -0.55
CA VAL A 134 4.16 9.13 -1.46
C VAL A 134 5.09 10.16 -0.85
N ARG A 135 6.24 10.44 -1.49
CA ARG A 135 7.24 11.36 -0.95
C ARG A 135 8.21 11.86 -2.02
N GLN A 136 8.72 13.08 -1.80
CA GLN A 136 9.64 13.75 -2.71
C GLN A 136 10.89 12.93 -3.06
N SER A 137 11.45 12.20 -2.10
CA SER A 137 12.67 11.41 -2.29
C SER A 137 12.51 10.17 -3.20
N ARG A 138 11.29 9.87 -3.67
CA ARG A 138 11.06 8.84 -4.69
C ARG A 138 11.28 9.33 -6.12
N VAL A 139 11.36 10.66 -6.31
CA VAL A 139 11.62 11.24 -7.62
C VAL A 139 13.12 11.15 -7.91
N ARG A 140 13.50 10.61 -9.06
CA ARG A 140 14.90 10.50 -9.48
C ARG A 140 15.42 11.85 -9.95
N GLU A 141 16.67 12.18 -9.65
CA GLU A 141 17.27 13.54 -9.82
C GLU A 141 17.30 14.08 -11.26
N LYS A 142 17.06 13.25 -12.27
CA LYS A 142 17.25 13.61 -13.69
C LYS A 142 15.96 13.90 -14.46
N VAL A 143 14.81 13.94 -13.80
CA VAL A 143 13.52 14.09 -14.48
C VAL A 143 13.11 15.55 -14.47
N GLU A 144 13.04 16.18 -15.64
CA GLU A 144 12.16 17.34 -15.82
C GLU A 144 10.74 16.85 -15.43
N TYR A 145 10.09 17.53 -14.49
CA TYR A 145 8.79 17.16 -13.87
C TYR A 145 7.63 17.11 -14.89
N THR A 146 7.85 16.45 -16.02
CA THR A 146 6.89 16.32 -17.12
C THR A 146 5.87 15.25 -16.86
N ASP A 147 6.25 14.18 -16.12
CA ASP A 147 5.32 13.13 -15.72
C ASP A 147 4.55 13.54 -14.46
N ILE A 148 3.24 13.29 -14.47
CA ILE A 148 2.35 13.64 -13.35
C ILE A 148 2.72 12.86 -12.07
N HIS A 149 3.20 11.61 -12.16
CA HIS A 149 3.58 10.81 -11.00
C HIS A 149 4.79 11.41 -10.30
N ASP A 150 5.81 11.84 -11.05
CA ASP A 150 6.99 12.50 -10.50
C ASP A 150 6.63 13.86 -9.90
N ARG A 151 5.81 14.66 -10.60
CA ARG A 151 5.37 15.96 -10.11
C ARG A 151 4.59 15.85 -8.80
N VAL A 152 3.66 14.90 -8.70
CA VAL A 152 2.89 14.68 -7.47
C VAL A 152 3.79 14.19 -6.33
N ASN A 153 4.65 13.18 -6.56
CA ASN A 153 5.59 12.72 -5.53
C ASN A 153 6.52 13.86 -5.06
N TYR A 154 7.05 14.67 -6.00
CA TYR A 154 7.93 15.79 -5.67
C TYR A 154 7.24 16.88 -4.86
N SER A 155 5.94 17.08 -5.07
CA SER A 155 5.13 18.05 -4.33
C SER A 155 4.93 17.70 -2.86
N VAL A 156 5.07 16.42 -2.48
CA VAL A 156 4.85 15.95 -1.10
C VAL A 156 6.04 16.28 -0.21
N LYS A 157 5.92 17.33 0.59
CA LYS A 157 6.94 17.80 1.52
C LYS A 157 6.97 17.00 2.83
N LYS A 158 5.81 16.49 3.26
CA LYS A 158 5.69 15.68 4.47
C LYS A 158 4.65 14.59 4.29
N ARG A 159 5.00 13.40 4.75
CA ARG A 159 4.12 12.23 4.80
C ARG A 159 4.15 11.65 6.21
N GLU A 160 2.99 11.42 6.78
CA GLU A 160 2.84 10.79 8.08
C GLU A 160 1.71 9.75 8.02
N LEU A 161 2.02 8.52 8.45
CA LEU A 161 1.05 7.45 8.61
C LEU A 161 0.95 7.13 10.10
N LYS A 162 -0.24 7.28 10.68
CA LYS A 162 -0.48 7.05 12.11
C LYS A 162 -1.82 6.38 12.39
N ILE A 163 -1.83 5.46 13.34
CA ILE A 163 -3.05 4.93 13.96
C ILE A 163 -3.35 5.77 15.22
N ASN A 164 -4.63 6.09 15.44
CA ASN A 164 -5.05 6.83 16.63
C ASN A 164 -4.98 5.95 17.88
N ASN A 165 -5.01 6.57 19.06
CA ASN A 165 -4.85 5.87 20.35
C ASN A 165 -5.93 4.81 20.60
N ASP A 166 -7.12 4.98 20.06
CA ASP A 166 -8.25 4.04 20.21
C ASP A 166 -8.19 2.88 19.19
N HIS A 167 -7.16 2.84 18.34
CA HIS A 167 -6.94 1.84 17.30
C HIS A 167 -8.13 1.66 16.34
N THR A 168 -8.86 2.74 16.08
CA THR A 168 -10.07 2.73 15.23
C THR A 168 -9.87 3.40 13.88
N ILE A 169 -8.83 4.24 13.74
CA ILE A 169 -8.56 5.02 12.55
C ILE A 169 -7.07 5.02 12.22
N ILE A 170 -6.73 4.64 11.00
CA ILE A 170 -5.41 4.91 10.41
C ILE A 170 -5.48 6.18 9.55
N LYS A 171 -4.59 7.14 9.80
CA LYS A 171 -4.54 8.43 9.15
C LYS A 171 -3.30 8.51 8.27
N LEU A 172 -3.49 8.83 7.00
CA LEU A 172 -2.43 9.30 6.12
C LEU A 172 -2.52 10.82 6.04
N LYS A 173 -1.51 11.51 6.57
CA LYS A 173 -1.39 12.97 6.49
C LYS A 173 -0.31 13.33 5.48
N LEU A 174 -0.67 14.16 4.49
CA LEU A 174 0.21 14.68 3.47
C LEU A 174 0.23 16.20 3.51
N GLU A 175 1.42 16.76 3.35
CA GLU A 175 1.62 18.19 3.08
C GLU A 175 2.11 18.33 1.63
N ILE A 176 1.25 18.86 0.76
CA ILE A 176 1.49 19.00 -0.68
C ILE A 176 1.78 20.47 -0.99
N ASP A 177 2.87 20.73 -1.68
CA ASP A 177 3.19 22.03 -2.24
C ASP A 177 2.32 22.28 -3.50
N THR A 178 1.27 23.06 -3.32
CA THR A 178 0.30 23.34 -4.39
C THR A 178 0.85 24.24 -5.52
N LYS A 179 2.06 24.78 -5.37
CA LYS A 179 2.76 25.47 -6.46
C LYS A 179 3.40 24.49 -7.43
N VAL A 180 3.67 23.25 -6.99
CA VAL A 180 4.26 22.19 -7.80
C VAL A 180 3.20 21.28 -8.42
N SER A 181 2.23 20.85 -7.62
CA SER A 181 1.14 19.97 -8.07
C SER A 181 -0.14 20.26 -7.29
N SER A 182 -1.27 20.26 -7.97
CA SER A 182 -2.57 20.47 -7.32
C SER A 182 -2.99 19.23 -6.52
N VAL A 183 -3.90 19.40 -5.57
CA VAL A 183 -4.54 18.28 -4.87
C VAL A 183 -5.36 17.43 -5.85
N MET A 184 -5.88 18.01 -6.93
CA MET A 184 -6.59 17.28 -7.98
C MET A 184 -5.65 16.35 -8.75
N ASP A 185 -4.42 16.78 -9.07
CA ASP A 185 -3.42 15.92 -9.70
C ASP A 185 -3.12 14.69 -8.83
N TYR A 186 -3.07 14.87 -7.50
CA TYR A 186 -2.93 13.76 -6.56
C TYR A 186 -4.08 12.75 -6.70
N PHE A 187 -5.32 13.21 -6.77
CA PHE A 187 -6.47 12.32 -6.91
C PHE A 187 -6.54 11.67 -8.30
N GLU A 188 -6.14 12.37 -9.34
CA GLU A 188 -6.12 11.82 -10.70
C GLU A 188 -5.32 10.51 -10.76
N ILE A 189 -4.15 10.47 -10.10
CA ILE A 189 -3.27 9.29 -10.18
C ILE A 189 -3.41 8.34 -8.98
N PHE A 190 -3.83 8.83 -7.80
CA PHE A 190 -3.80 8.06 -6.55
C PHE A 190 -5.17 7.73 -5.98
N LEU A 191 -6.27 8.11 -6.63
CA LEU A 191 -7.62 7.79 -6.13
C LEU A 191 -7.80 6.28 -5.91
N THR A 192 -7.43 5.47 -6.91
CA THR A 192 -7.53 4.00 -6.82
C THR A 192 -6.71 3.44 -5.67
N ARG A 193 -5.50 3.98 -5.42
CA ARG A 193 -4.66 3.62 -4.27
C ARG A 193 -5.35 3.94 -2.95
N MET A 194 -5.98 5.10 -2.84
CA MET A 194 -6.70 5.50 -1.62
C MET A 194 -7.94 4.64 -1.37
N LEU A 195 -8.66 4.25 -2.42
CA LEU A 195 -9.78 3.32 -2.33
C LEU A 195 -9.30 1.93 -1.87
N MET A 196 -8.16 1.48 -2.36
CA MET A 196 -7.54 0.23 -1.94
C MET A 196 -7.08 0.28 -0.47
N CYS A 197 -6.45 1.38 -0.03
CA CYS A 197 -6.12 1.61 1.38
C CYS A 197 -7.36 1.56 2.28
N LYS A 198 -8.48 2.12 1.83
CA LYS A 198 -9.75 2.07 2.56
C LYS A 198 -10.29 0.65 2.69
N SER A 199 -10.27 -0.14 1.62
CA SER A 199 -10.66 -1.56 1.65
C SER A 199 -9.74 -2.36 2.60
N ALA A 200 -8.44 -2.09 2.55
CA ALA A 200 -7.46 -2.72 3.42
C ALA A 200 -7.66 -2.36 4.90
N ALA A 201 -7.94 -1.10 5.21
CA ALA A 201 -8.26 -0.68 6.57
C ALA A 201 -9.54 -1.36 7.11
N ALA A 202 -10.57 -1.49 6.27
CA ALA A 202 -11.78 -2.22 6.63
C ALA A 202 -11.51 -3.70 6.93
N LYS A 203 -10.58 -4.36 6.21
CA LYS A 203 -10.11 -5.71 6.50
C LYS A 203 -9.47 -5.83 7.88
N LEU A 204 -8.79 -4.77 8.34
CA LEU A 204 -8.20 -4.67 9.69
C LEU A 204 -9.19 -4.17 10.76
N ASN A 205 -10.48 -4.03 10.44
CA ASN A 205 -11.53 -3.50 11.32
C ASN A 205 -11.26 -2.05 11.79
N ILE A 206 -10.56 -1.25 11.00
CA ILE A 206 -10.32 0.17 11.27
C ILE A 206 -10.76 1.02 10.07
N LYS A 207 -10.89 2.34 10.26
CA LYS A 207 -11.21 3.29 9.19
C LYS A 207 -9.94 3.92 8.62
N PHE A 208 -9.89 4.12 7.30
CA PHE A 208 -8.84 4.90 6.65
C PHE A 208 -9.25 6.37 6.51
N LYS A 209 -8.35 7.28 6.85
CA LYS A 209 -8.56 8.73 6.73
C LYS A 209 -7.39 9.38 6.03
N LEU A 210 -7.68 10.09 4.92
CA LEU A 210 -6.71 10.91 4.23
C LEU A 210 -6.84 12.38 4.68
N ILE A 211 -5.73 13.02 5.00
CA ILE A 211 -5.63 14.44 5.33
C ILE A 211 -4.60 15.06 4.41
N ILE A 212 -5.00 16.05 3.61
CA ILE A 212 -4.10 16.80 2.72
C ILE A 212 -4.17 18.28 3.09
N ASN A 213 -3.01 18.88 3.36
CA ASN A 213 -2.88 20.31 3.74
C ASN A 213 -3.89 20.70 4.83
N GLU A 214 -3.96 19.86 5.90
CA GLU A 214 -4.87 19.99 7.05
C GLU A 214 -6.36 19.77 6.75
N GLN A 215 -6.77 19.69 5.48
CA GLN A 215 -8.13 19.33 5.12
C GLN A 215 -8.36 17.82 5.28
N THR A 216 -9.34 17.48 6.10
CA THR A 216 -9.73 16.08 6.30
C THR A 216 -10.64 15.61 5.19
N LEU A 217 -10.21 14.61 4.48
CA LEU A 217 -10.98 13.91 3.46
C LEU A 217 -11.45 12.59 4.06
N ILE A 218 -12.72 12.53 4.46
CA ILE A 218 -13.31 11.31 5.03
C ILE A 218 -13.92 10.51 3.89
N TRP A 219 -13.40 9.32 3.69
CA TRP A 219 -14.01 8.35 2.78
C TRP A 219 -14.94 7.44 3.58
N GLU A 220 -16.14 7.92 3.91
CA GLU A 220 -17.21 7.06 4.42
C GLU A 220 -17.88 6.36 3.24
N ILE A 221 -17.88 5.02 3.24
CA ILE A 221 -18.84 4.28 2.43
C ILE A 221 -20.16 4.42 3.20
N TYR A 222 -21.04 5.31 2.75
CA TYR A 222 -22.45 5.04 2.98
C TYR A 222 -22.73 3.71 2.31
N ASN A 223 -23.09 2.70 3.11
CA ASN A 223 -23.54 1.43 2.58
C ASN A 223 -24.61 1.73 1.53
N PHE A 224 -24.44 1.28 0.30
CA PHE A 224 -25.44 1.41 -0.77
C PHE A 224 -26.80 0.90 -0.28
N PHE A 225 -26.83 -0.05 0.65
CA PHE A 225 -28.00 -0.52 1.36
C PHE A 225 -28.68 0.57 2.21
N THR A 226 -27.94 1.45 2.88
CA THR A 226 -28.52 2.52 3.71
C THR A 226 -29.14 3.60 2.85
N ILE A 227 -28.54 3.93 1.70
CA ILE A 227 -29.12 4.88 0.74
C ILE A 227 -30.37 4.28 0.08
N HIS A 228 -30.35 2.99 -0.25
CA HIS A 228 -31.52 2.31 -0.83
C HIS A 228 -32.67 2.20 0.19
N LEU A 229 -32.37 1.95 1.48
CA LEU A 229 -33.36 1.94 2.54
C LEU A 229 -33.96 3.35 2.79
N LEU A 230 -33.13 4.39 2.77
CA LEU A 230 -33.59 5.78 2.92
C LEU A 230 -34.43 6.24 1.73
N LEU A 231 -34.06 5.87 0.50
CA LEU A 231 -34.83 6.14 -0.71
C LEU A 231 -36.15 5.36 -0.72
N LEU A 232 -36.16 4.09 -0.32
CA LEU A 232 -37.38 3.29 -0.21
C LEU A 232 -38.28 3.83 0.91
N HIS A 233 -37.72 4.29 2.02
CA HIS A 233 -38.52 4.91 3.10
C HIS A 233 -39.13 6.26 2.67
N HIS A 234 -38.38 7.05 1.87
CA HIS A 234 -38.91 8.33 1.33
C HIS A 234 -40.00 8.09 0.28
N LEU A 235 -39.86 7.07 -0.58
CA LEU A 235 -40.89 6.67 -1.55
C LEU A 235 -42.14 6.08 -0.89
N SER A 236 -41.98 5.30 0.18
CA SER A 236 -43.14 4.75 0.92
C SER A 236 -43.94 5.84 1.64
N LEU A 237 -43.31 6.91 2.13
CA LEU A 237 -44.00 8.06 2.74
C LEU A 237 -44.74 8.90 1.69
N GLN A 238 -44.27 8.99 0.45
CA GLN A 238 -45.01 9.70 -0.62
C GLN A 238 -46.23 8.93 -1.15
N ILE A 239 -46.27 7.61 -1.01
CA ILE A 239 -47.41 6.77 -1.44
C ILE A 239 -48.52 6.77 -0.37
N ILE A 240 -48.22 7.10 0.87
CA ILE A 240 -49.22 7.13 1.97
C ILE A 240 -49.91 8.51 2.07
N TYR A 241 -49.37 9.55 1.45
CA TYR A 241 -49.92 10.93 1.48
C TYR A 241 -50.44 11.43 0.12
N ASN A 242 -50.63 10.54 -0.87
CA ASN A 242 -51.44 10.78 -2.05
C ASN A 242 -52.58 9.74 -2.14
#